data_9887e29695f0cb12d6bbe313ba34c6b5
#
_entry.id   9887e29695f0cb12d6bbe313ba34c6b5
#
_cell.length_a   1.000
_cell.length_b   1.000
_cell.length_c   1.000
_cell.angle_alpha   90.00
_cell.angle_beta   90.00
_cell.angle_gamma   90.00
#
_symmetry.space_group_name_H-M   'P 1'
#
loop_
_entity.id
_entity.type
_entity.pdbx_description
1 polymer ?
#
loop_
_entity_poly.entity_id
_entity_poly.type
_entity_poly.pdbx_seq_one_letter_code
_entity_poly.pdbx_strand_id
1 'polypeptide(L)'
;MSALKYWLWLTELRGLRNQTRLALLRHFGSPEDIFYADEGEILLTEGITRDQASLLKDHSLDRADQILAECQRLGYQILTLHDAAYPGRLENIYDPPCVLYVRGQMPAFDEECAVAVVGTRDCTPYGVSVAEKFGYGLAAGGALVVSGLARGIDSAALRGALRAGGRTAAVLGNGLDVVYPKENRYLYEDVAAAGA
;
A
#
# COMPACT_ATOMS: atom_id res chain seq x y z
N MET A 1 -18.29 14.77 4.64
CA MET A 1 -16.91 14.65 5.15
C MET A 1 -16.81 13.35 5.93
N SER A 2 -16.02 12.73 5.69
CA SER A 2 -15.76 11.63 4.82
C SER A 2 -15.49 10.43 5.72
N ALA A 3 -16.16 9.32 5.44
CA ALA A 3 -15.92 8.03 6.08
C ALA A 3 -14.42 7.67 6.14
N LEU A 4 -13.60 8.29 5.26
CA LEU A 4 -12.16 8.07 5.15
C LEU A 4 -11.39 8.36 6.46
N LYS A 5 -11.80 9.36 7.26
CA LYS A 5 -11.15 9.65 8.55
C LYS A 5 -11.24 8.49 9.54
N TYR A 6 -12.33 7.71 9.50
CA TYR A 6 -12.49 6.53 10.36
C TYR A 6 -11.62 5.36 9.92
N TRP A 7 -11.39 5.19 8.59
CA TRP A 7 -10.42 4.24 8.07
C TRP A 7 -9.01 4.56 8.57
N LEU A 8 -8.60 5.84 8.50
CA LEU A 8 -7.32 6.28 8.99
C LEU A 8 -7.19 6.12 10.50
N TRP A 9 -8.21 6.53 11.26
CA TRP A 9 -8.25 6.30 12.70
C TRP A 9 -8.03 4.82 13.03
N LEU A 10 -8.78 3.92 12.43
CA LEU A 10 -8.68 2.48 12.69
C LEU A 10 -7.28 1.93 12.37
N THR A 11 -6.64 2.42 11.30
CA THR A 11 -5.30 1.96 10.89
C THR A 11 -4.17 2.57 11.73
N GLU A 12 -4.36 3.75 12.31
CA GLU A 12 -3.37 4.43 13.15
C GLU A 12 -3.37 3.93 14.62
N LEU A 13 -4.39 3.20 15.05
CA LEU A 13 -4.41 2.61 16.40
C LEU A 13 -3.25 1.61 16.58
N ARG A 14 -2.24 2.08 17.30
CA ARG A 14 -1.05 1.25 17.59
C ARG A 14 -1.40 0.08 18.49
N GLY A 15 -0.83 -1.09 18.18
CA GLY A 15 -1.11 -2.32 18.95
C GLY A 15 -2.32 -3.13 18.44
N LEU A 16 -3.14 -2.56 17.56
CA LEU A 16 -4.20 -3.30 16.88
C LEU A 16 -3.63 -3.98 15.63
N ARG A 17 -3.65 -5.31 15.59
CA ARG A 17 -3.17 -6.08 14.42
C ARG A 17 -4.11 -5.92 13.24
N ASN A 18 -3.58 -6.03 12.02
CA ASN A 18 -4.41 -5.90 10.82
C ASN A 18 -5.52 -6.96 10.75
N GLN A 19 -5.24 -8.21 11.13
CA GLN A 19 -6.27 -9.26 11.24
C GLN A 19 -7.40 -8.90 12.22
N THR A 20 -7.09 -8.20 13.32
CA THR A 20 -8.12 -7.72 14.25
C THR A 20 -8.97 -6.60 13.61
N ARG A 21 -8.33 -5.69 12.84
CA ARG A 21 -9.06 -4.67 12.07
C ARG A 21 -10.00 -5.30 11.06
N LEU A 22 -9.54 -6.32 10.33
CA LEU A 22 -10.36 -7.07 9.38
C LEU A 22 -11.51 -7.83 10.06
N ALA A 23 -11.30 -8.39 11.26
CA ALA A 23 -12.36 -9.03 12.03
C ALA A 23 -13.43 -8.02 12.48
N LEU A 24 -13.00 -6.84 12.96
CA LEU A 24 -13.90 -5.73 13.30
C LEU A 24 -14.71 -5.27 12.08
N LEU A 25 -14.04 -5.05 10.94
CA LEU A 25 -14.72 -4.64 9.70
C LEU A 25 -15.75 -5.67 9.23
N ARG A 26 -15.44 -6.96 9.34
CA ARG A 26 -16.41 -8.01 9.03
C ARG A 26 -17.62 -8.04 9.98
N HIS A 27 -17.40 -7.72 11.27
CA HIS A 27 -18.46 -7.71 12.28
C HIS A 27 -19.35 -6.47 12.18
N PHE A 28 -18.78 -5.29 12.03
CA PHE A 28 -19.47 -4.00 12.04
C PHE A 28 -19.85 -3.47 10.65
N GLY A 29 -19.15 -3.90 9.60
CA GLY A 29 -19.37 -3.44 8.22
C GLY A 29 -18.60 -2.17 7.85
N SER A 30 -18.39 -1.23 8.78
CA SER A 30 -17.64 -0.01 8.49
C SER A 30 -16.77 0.45 9.67
N PRO A 31 -15.67 1.21 9.43
CA PRO A 31 -14.89 1.80 10.51
C PRO A 31 -15.65 2.85 11.32
N GLU A 32 -16.66 3.49 10.73
CA GLU A 32 -17.52 4.45 11.42
C GLU A 32 -18.37 3.77 12.45
N ASP A 33 -18.97 2.60 12.14
CA ASP A 33 -19.74 1.82 13.09
C ASP A 33 -18.84 1.30 14.23
N ILE A 34 -17.60 0.91 13.93
CA ILE A 34 -16.62 0.53 14.97
C ILE A 34 -16.31 1.72 15.89
N PHE A 35 -16.17 2.92 15.34
CA PHE A 35 -15.84 4.14 16.09
C PHE A 35 -16.94 4.50 17.11
N TYR A 36 -18.20 4.26 16.78
CA TYR A 36 -19.35 4.57 17.65
C TYR A 36 -19.84 3.39 18.48
N ALA A 37 -19.28 2.18 18.28
CA ALA A 37 -19.67 0.99 19.03
C ALA A 37 -19.26 1.07 20.50
N ASP A 38 -20.07 0.52 21.38
CA ASP A 38 -19.71 0.39 22.78
C ASP A 38 -18.73 -0.80 23.01
N GLU A 39 -18.08 -0.81 24.18
CA GLU A 39 -17.11 -1.85 24.51
C GLU A 39 -17.73 -3.26 24.53
N GLY A 40 -18.99 -3.38 24.92
CA GLY A 40 -19.69 -4.66 24.96
C GLY A 40 -19.92 -5.22 23.57
N GLU A 41 -20.30 -4.37 22.61
CA GLU A 41 -20.46 -4.71 21.21
C GLU A 41 -19.11 -5.09 20.59
N ILE A 42 -18.06 -4.31 20.84
CA ILE A 42 -16.69 -4.58 20.36
C ILE A 42 -16.23 -5.97 20.82
N LEU A 43 -16.48 -6.33 22.09
CA LEU A 43 -16.07 -7.61 22.65
C LEU A 43 -16.80 -8.83 22.06
N LEU A 44 -17.87 -8.63 21.30
CA LEU A 44 -18.54 -9.69 20.54
C LEU A 44 -17.78 -10.07 19.26
N THR A 45 -16.78 -9.26 18.84
CA THR A 45 -15.98 -9.56 17.67
C THR A 45 -15.08 -10.77 17.96
N GLU A 46 -15.12 -11.75 17.08
CA GLU A 46 -14.32 -12.97 17.21
C GLU A 46 -12.81 -12.66 17.28
N GLY A 47 -12.13 -13.21 18.28
CA GLY A 47 -10.69 -13.12 18.45
C GLY A 47 -10.19 -11.79 19.02
N ILE A 48 -11.07 -10.85 19.39
CA ILE A 48 -10.64 -9.60 20.04
C ILE A 48 -10.38 -9.84 21.53
N THR A 49 -9.33 -9.22 22.06
CA THR A 49 -9.01 -9.21 23.49
C THR A 49 -9.50 -7.93 24.15
N ARG A 50 -9.66 -7.94 25.49
CA ARG A 50 -10.02 -6.73 26.26
C ARG A 50 -9.02 -5.60 26.07
N ASP A 51 -7.73 -5.93 26.00
CA ASP A 51 -6.67 -4.93 25.77
C ASP A 51 -6.81 -4.30 24.39
N GLN A 52 -7.13 -5.08 23.35
CA GLN A 52 -7.40 -4.57 22.02
C GLN A 52 -8.69 -3.73 21.97
N ALA A 53 -9.75 -4.16 22.65
CA ALA A 53 -10.99 -3.38 22.74
C ALA A 53 -10.75 -2.04 23.45
N SER A 54 -9.86 -1.99 24.45
CA SER A 54 -9.52 -0.76 25.14
C SER A 54 -8.82 0.28 24.24
N LEU A 55 -8.09 -0.15 23.21
CA LEU A 55 -7.46 0.75 22.24
C LEU A 55 -8.50 1.50 21.40
N LEU A 56 -9.66 0.90 21.16
CA LEU A 56 -10.75 1.49 20.37
C LEU A 56 -11.51 2.60 21.13
N LYS A 57 -11.23 2.80 22.42
CA LYS A 57 -11.75 3.93 23.20
C LYS A 57 -11.08 5.26 22.88
N ASP A 58 -9.96 5.23 22.20
CA ASP A 58 -9.30 6.45 21.70
C ASP A 58 -10.06 6.93 20.45
N HIS A 59 -10.95 7.89 20.67
CA HIS A 59 -11.75 8.51 19.61
C HIS A 59 -11.10 9.80 19.06
N SER A 60 -9.79 10.02 19.27
CA SER A 60 -9.10 11.14 18.62
C SER A 60 -8.99 10.91 17.12
N LEU A 61 -9.44 11.90 16.37
CA LEU A 61 -9.30 11.96 14.91
C LEU A 61 -8.16 12.87 14.46
N ASP A 62 -7.42 13.49 15.40
CA ASP A 62 -6.39 14.48 15.10
C ASP A 62 -5.33 13.95 14.13
N ARG A 63 -4.91 12.69 14.35
CA ARG A 63 -3.92 12.06 13.48
C ARG A 63 -4.50 11.75 12.10
N ALA A 64 -5.73 11.30 12.02
CA ALA A 64 -6.43 11.05 10.76
C ALA A 64 -6.56 12.34 9.94
N ASP A 65 -6.96 13.45 10.59
CA ASP A 65 -7.09 14.75 9.93
C ASP A 65 -5.73 15.29 9.45
N GLN A 66 -4.65 15.10 10.21
CA GLN A 66 -3.29 15.44 9.78
C GLN A 66 -2.88 14.66 8.53
N ILE A 67 -3.13 13.34 8.49
CA ILE A 67 -2.81 12.49 7.34
C ILE A 67 -3.61 12.93 6.12
N LEU A 68 -4.91 13.20 6.28
CA LEU A 68 -5.77 13.70 5.19
C LEU A 68 -5.22 15.02 4.61
N ALA A 69 -4.90 15.97 5.45
CA ALA A 69 -4.36 17.26 5.03
C ALA A 69 -3.02 17.11 4.30
N GLU A 70 -2.14 16.24 4.81
CA GLU A 70 -0.83 15.99 4.20
C GLU A 70 -0.96 15.27 2.85
N CYS A 71 -1.80 14.24 2.74
CA CYS A 71 -2.06 13.56 1.47
C CYS A 71 -2.66 14.52 0.44
N GLN A 72 -3.60 15.37 0.85
CA GLN A 72 -4.17 16.39 -0.03
C GLN A 72 -3.10 17.40 -0.49
N ARG A 73 -2.25 17.85 0.39
CA ARG A 73 -1.15 18.79 0.07
C ARG A 73 -0.15 18.20 -0.91
N LEU A 74 0.14 16.88 -0.79
CA LEU A 74 1.13 16.16 -1.61
C LEU A 74 0.51 15.55 -2.87
N GLY A 75 -0.81 15.60 -3.04
CA GLY A 75 -1.50 14.99 -4.17
C GLY A 75 -1.51 13.46 -4.12
N TYR A 76 -1.41 12.87 -2.92
CA TYR A 76 -1.49 11.43 -2.74
C TYR A 76 -2.94 10.97 -2.66
N GLN A 77 -3.23 9.84 -3.28
CA GLN A 77 -4.52 9.17 -3.14
C GLN A 77 -4.49 8.25 -1.92
N ILE A 78 -5.66 8.11 -1.28
CA ILE A 78 -5.87 7.14 -0.22
C ILE A 78 -6.97 6.21 -0.71
N LEU A 79 -6.67 4.92 -0.81
CA LEU A 79 -7.63 3.87 -1.17
C LEU A 79 -7.88 3.00 0.06
N THR A 80 -9.14 2.75 0.34
CA THR A 80 -9.57 1.84 1.40
C THR A 80 -9.96 0.49 0.83
N LEU A 81 -10.02 -0.53 1.66
CA LEU A 81 -10.41 -1.88 1.27
C LEU A 81 -11.81 -1.93 0.60
N HIS A 82 -12.68 -0.94 0.86
CA HIS A 82 -14.02 -0.85 0.28
C HIS A 82 -14.11 0.03 -0.99
N ASP A 83 -12.99 0.60 -1.43
CA ASP A 83 -12.99 1.41 -2.66
C ASP A 83 -12.95 0.51 -3.90
N ALA A 84 -13.77 0.84 -4.91
CA ALA A 84 -13.79 0.10 -6.17
C ALA A 84 -12.44 0.09 -6.92
N ALA A 85 -11.55 1.04 -6.63
CA ALA A 85 -10.20 1.10 -7.19
C ALA A 85 -9.19 0.27 -6.40
N TYR A 86 -9.58 -0.32 -5.25
CA TYR A 86 -8.71 -1.21 -4.51
C TYR A 86 -8.52 -2.52 -5.28
N PRO A 87 -7.29 -3.01 -5.51
CA PRO A 87 -7.08 -4.22 -6.30
C PRO A 87 -7.72 -5.46 -5.66
N GLY A 88 -8.63 -6.11 -6.37
CA GLY A 88 -9.28 -7.34 -5.90
C GLY A 88 -8.28 -8.46 -5.65
N ARG A 89 -7.19 -8.51 -6.44
CA ARG A 89 -6.07 -9.44 -6.19
C ARG A 89 -5.42 -9.22 -4.82
N LEU A 90 -5.35 -7.99 -4.35
CA LEU A 90 -4.79 -7.66 -3.04
C LEU A 90 -5.82 -7.87 -1.93
N GLU A 91 -7.09 -7.59 -2.18
CA GLU A 91 -8.18 -7.86 -1.24
C GLU A 91 -8.26 -9.35 -0.87
N ASN A 92 -7.97 -10.24 -1.82
CA ASN A 92 -8.08 -11.69 -1.66
C ASN A 92 -6.85 -12.36 -1.01
N ILE A 93 -5.83 -11.63 -0.56
CA ILE A 93 -4.74 -12.23 0.21
C ILE A 93 -5.16 -12.45 1.66
N TYR A 94 -4.38 -13.27 2.37
CA TYR A 94 -4.66 -13.60 3.78
C TYR A 94 -4.76 -12.38 4.71
N ASP A 95 -3.95 -11.36 4.49
CA ASP A 95 -3.87 -10.16 5.35
C ASP A 95 -3.84 -8.88 4.50
N PRO A 96 -4.95 -8.54 3.81
CA PRO A 96 -5.00 -7.36 2.97
C PRO A 96 -4.89 -6.08 3.81
N PRO A 97 -4.09 -5.09 3.41
CA PRO A 97 -4.02 -3.81 4.09
C PRO A 97 -5.36 -3.06 3.99
N CYS A 98 -5.85 -2.55 5.13
CA CYS A 98 -7.13 -1.83 5.16
C CYS A 98 -7.08 -0.51 4.35
N VAL A 99 -5.90 0.10 4.22
CA VAL A 99 -5.67 1.37 3.53
C VAL A 99 -4.39 1.29 2.71
N LEU A 100 -4.42 1.85 1.50
CA LEU A 100 -3.26 2.08 0.64
C LEU A 100 -3.07 3.58 0.43
N TYR A 101 -1.83 4.04 0.53
CA TYR A 101 -1.43 5.37 0.10
C TYR A 101 -0.79 5.26 -1.27
N VAL A 102 -1.25 6.05 -2.23
CA VAL A 102 -0.81 5.95 -3.62
C VAL A 102 -0.25 7.29 -4.09
N ARG A 103 0.94 7.24 -4.67
CA ARG A 103 1.56 8.35 -5.39
C ARG A 103 1.67 7.96 -6.86
N GLY A 104 1.20 8.83 -7.74
CA GLY A 104 1.10 8.53 -9.16
C GLY A 104 -0.30 8.06 -9.54
N GLN A 105 -0.40 7.27 -10.58
CA GLN A 105 -1.66 6.74 -11.09
C GLN A 105 -1.76 5.25 -10.81
N MET A 106 -2.69 4.87 -9.94
CA MET A 106 -2.93 3.46 -9.58
C MET A 106 -3.19 2.64 -10.85
N PRO A 107 -2.39 1.59 -11.13
CA PRO A 107 -2.64 0.71 -12.26
C PRO A 107 -3.92 -0.14 -12.08
N ALA A 108 -4.54 -0.55 -13.18
CA ALA A 108 -5.67 -1.47 -13.15
C ALA A 108 -5.19 -2.92 -12.94
N PHE A 109 -4.70 -3.21 -11.73
CA PHE A 109 -4.03 -4.49 -11.41
C PHE A 109 -4.84 -5.72 -11.78
N ASP A 110 -6.16 -5.66 -11.69
CA ASP A 110 -7.02 -6.82 -11.97
C ASP A 110 -7.20 -7.08 -13.46
N GLU A 111 -7.00 -6.07 -14.29
CA GLU A 111 -7.14 -6.12 -15.75
C GLU A 111 -5.80 -6.34 -16.46
N GLU A 112 -4.68 -6.03 -15.78
CA GLU A 112 -3.36 -6.05 -16.38
C GLU A 112 -2.57 -7.31 -16.01
N CYS A 113 -1.69 -7.73 -16.93
CA CYS A 113 -0.65 -8.69 -16.61
C CYS A 113 0.39 -8.02 -15.72
N ALA A 114 0.34 -8.23 -14.42
CA ALA A 114 1.30 -7.70 -13.47
C ALA A 114 2.32 -8.78 -13.05
N VAL A 115 3.61 -8.44 -13.14
CA VAL A 115 4.71 -9.35 -12.79
C VAL A 115 5.60 -8.72 -11.74
N ALA A 116 5.72 -9.37 -10.58
CA ALA A 116 6.64 -8.96 -9.54
C ALA A 116 8.06 -9.42 -9.85
N VAL A 117 9.01 -8.48 -9.85
CA VAL A 117 10.45 -8.76 -9.99
C VAL A 117 11.14 -8.30 -8.72
N VAL A 118 11.59 -9.25 -7.92
CA VAL A 118 12.21 -9.00 -6.61
C VAL A 118 13.50 -9.80 -6.47
N GLY A 119 14.43 -9.31 -5.64
CA GLY A 119 15.65 -10.04 -5.40
C GLY A 119 16.59 -9.40 -4.38
N THR A 120 17.83 -9.85 -4.38
CA THR A 120 18.85 -9.39 -3.44
C THR A 120 19.18 -7.92 -3.62
N ARG A 121 19.47 -7.26 -2.49
CA ARG A 121 19.96 -5.88 -2.46
C ARG A 121 21.44 -5.77 -2.87
N ASP A 122 22.20 -6.82 -2.58
CA ASP A 122 23.63 -6.92 -2.93
C ASP A 122 23.78 -7.93 -4.06
N CYS A 123 23.53 -7.45 -5.28
CA CYS A 123 23.58 -8.27 -6.48
C CYS A 123 24.90 -8.08 -7.25
N THR A 124 25.30 -9.12 -7.99
CA THR A 124 26.44 -9.04 -8.91
C THR A 124 26.12 -8.19 -10.13
N PRO A 125 27.13 -7.68 -10.86
CA PRO A 125 26.90 -6.99 -12.14
C PRO A 125 26.10 -7.81 -13.15
N TYR A 126 26.26 -9.14 -13.15
CA TYR A 126 25.46 -10.07 -13.94
C TYR A 126 23.98 -10.01 -13.50
N GLY A 127 23.71 -10.08 -12.21
CA GLY A 127 22.34 -9.99 -11.66
C GLY A 127 21.66 -8.70 -12.04
N VAL A 128 22.35 -7.55 -11.97
CA VAL A 128 21.83 -6.25 -12.43
C VAL A 128 21.45 -6.32 -13.91
N SER A 129 22.38 -6.76 -14.76
CA SER A 129 22.15 -6.85 -16.22
C SER A 129 20.98 -7.75 -16.57
N VAL A 130 20.83 -8.89 -15.88
CA VAL A 130 19.72 -9.81 -16.10
C VAL A 130 18.40 -9.18 -15.64
N ALA A 131 18.35 -8.58 -14.45
CA ALA A 131 17.14 -7.94 -13.94
C ALA A 131 16.67 -6.78 -14.84
N GLU A 132 17.60 -5.95 -15.36
CA GLU A 132 17.26 -4.90 -16.33
C GLU A 132 16.66 -5.48 -17.61
N LYS A 133 17.25 -6.56 -18.15
CA LYS A 133 16.75 -7.22 -19.38
C LYS A 133 15.36 -7.83 -19.14
N PHE A 134 15.13 -8.45 -17.97
CA PHE A 134 13.82 -8.99 -17.62
C PHE A 134 12.79 -7.87 -17.49
N GLY A 135 13.09 -6.81 -16.74
CA GLY A 135 12.21 -5.66 -16.61
C GLY A 135 11.86 -5.04 -17.96
N TYR A 136 12.86 -4.86 -18.82
CA TYR A 136 12.66 -4.36 -20.19
C TYR A 136 11.76 -5.29 -21.01
N GLY A 137 12.07 -6.60 -21.04
CA GLY A 137 11.32 -7.58 -21.82
C GLY A 137 9.87 -7.74 -21.39
N LEU A 138 9.62 -7.75 -20.06
CA LEU A 138 8.28 -7.80 -19.49
C LEU A 138 7.46 -6.56 -19.89
N ALA A 139 8.04 -5.37 -19.72
CA ALA A 139 7.40 -4.11 -20.05
C ALA A 139 7.16 -3.95 -21.56
N ALA A 140 8.12 -4.34 -22.39
CA ALA A 140 7.98 -4.37 -23.85
C ALA A 140 6.90 -5.36 -24.31
N GLY A 141 6.65 -6.43 -23.54
CA GLY A 141 5.56 -7.39 -23.74
C GLY A 141 4.21 -6.89 -23.20
N GLY A 142 4.13 -5.67 -22.66
CA GLY A 142 2.90 -5.06 -22.12
C GLY A 142 2.58 -5.41 -20.68
N ALA A 143 3.51 -6.07 -19.95
CA ALA A 143 3.29 -6.33 -18.54
C ALA A 143 3.61 -5.12 -17.67
N LEU A 144 2.82 -4.92 -16.61
CA LEU A 144 3.12 -4.03 -15.49
C LEU A 144 4.21 -4.68 -14.63
N VAL A 145 5.35 -4.01 -14.47
CA VAL A 145 6.43 -4.49 -13.61
C VAL A 145 6.26 -3.95 -12.20
N VAL A 146 6.10 -4.85 -11.23
CA VAL A 146 5.93 -4.52 -9.81
C VAL A 146 7.19 -4.86 -9.04
N SER A 147 7.66 -3.98 -8.16
CA SER A 147 8.84 -4.26 -7.32
C SER A 147 8.79 -3.46 -6.00
N GLY A 148 9.79 -3.67 -5.13
CA GLY A 148 9.89 -2.97 -3.85
C GLY A 148 10.76 -1.70 -3.86
N LEU A 149 11.28 -1.29 -5.03
CA LEU A 149 12.16 -0.12 -5.21
C LEU A 149 13.43 -0.15 -4.31
N ALA A 150 13.78 -1.31 -3.79
CA ALA A 150 15.00 -1.52 -3.02
C ALA A 150 16.26 -1.44 -3.92
N ARG A 151 17.45 -1.38 -3.30
CA ARG A 151 18.70 -1.56 -4.03
C ARG A 151 18.75 -2.89 -4.77
N GLY A 152 19.60 -2.99 -5.78
CA GLY A 152 19.90 -4.26 -6.45
C GLY A 152 18.86 -4.64 -7.50
N ILE A 153 18.31 -5.84 -7.41
CA ILE A 153 17.44 -6.42 -8.43
C ILE A 153 16.18 -5.58 -8.65
N ASP A 154 15.56 -5.12 -7.58
CA ASP A 154 14.34 -4.30 -7.64
C ASP A 154 14.54 -3.05 -8.51
N SER A 155 15.57 -2.26 -8.18
CA SER A 155 15.89 -1.03 -8.93
C SER A 155 16.27 -1.32 -10.38
N ALA A 156 17.01 -2.41 -10.62
CA ALA A 156 17.44 -2.79 -11.95
C ALA A 156 16.23 -3.16 -12.83
N ALA A 157 15.31 -3.95 -12.30
CA ALA A 157 14.10 -4.34 -13.02
C ALA A 157 13.21 -3.14 -13.37
N LEU A 158 12.97 -2.24 -12.39
CA LEU A 158 12.19 -1.02 -12.63
C LEU A 158 12.85 -0.10 -13.69
N ARG A 159 14.18 0.09 -13.63
CA ARG A 159 14.89 0.84 -14.66
C ARG A 159 14.76 0.20 -16.04
N GLY A 160 14.84 -1.13 -16.12
CA GLY A 160 14.61 -1.86 -17.36
C GLY A 160 13.21 -1.61 -17.92
N ALA A 161 12.18 -1.71 -17.09
CA ALA A 161 10.80 -1.47 -17.47
C ALA A 161 10.56 -0.02 -17.97
N LEU A 162 11.06 0.97 -17.23
CA LEU A 162 10.97 2.39 -17.61
C LEU A 162 11.68 2.67 -18.94
N ARG A 163 12.84 2.06 -19.20
CA ARG A 163 13.55 2.17 -20.48
C ARG A 163 12.77 1.61 -21.67
N ALA A 164 11.90 0.65 -21.45
CA ALA A 164 10.98 0.13 -22.45
C ALA A 164 9.73 1.02 -22.63
N GLY A 165 9.59 2.10 -21.86
CA GLY A 165 8.38 2.94 -21.86
C GLY A 165 7.19 2.25 -21.22
N GLY A 166 7.40 1.18 -20.42
CA GLY A 166 6.35 0.42 -19.78
C GLY A 166 5.91 1.00 -18.44
N ARG A 167 4.77 0.54 -17.96
CA ARG A 167 4.25 0.93 -16.65
C ARG A 167 4.93 0.15 -15.52
N THR A 168 5.08 0.83 -14.39
CA THR A 168 5.73 0.27 -13.20
C THR A 168 4.89 0.58 -11.96
N ALA A 169 5.01 -0.27 -10.95
CA ALA A 169 4.49 0.01 -9.62
C ALA A 169 5.52 -0.38 -8.55
N ALA A 170 5.68 0.48 -7.54
CA ALA A 170 6.54 0.21 -6.40
C ALA A 170 5.72 0.04 -5.13
N VAL A 171 5.90 -1.09 -4.44
CA VAL A 171 5.27 -1.36 -3.14
C VAL A 171 6.29 -1.10 -2.05
N LEU A 172 6.03 -0.07 -1.25
CA LEU A 172 6.96 0.44 -0.24
C LEU A 172 6.56 -0.01 1.17
N GLY A 173 7.55 -0.31 2.00
CA GLY A 173 7.37 -0.58 3.43
C GLY A 173 7.53 0.67 4.34
N ASN A 174 7.74 1.83 3.74
CA ASN A 174 7.90 3.12 4.43
C ASN A 174 6.90 4.14 3.89
N GLY A 175 6.77 5.28 4.57
CA GLY A 175 5.91 6.38 4.11
C GLY A 175 6.34 6.91 2.74
N LEU A 176 5.38 7.38 1.93
CA LEU A 176 5.61 7.91 0.59
C LEU A 176 6.45 9.21 0.59
N ASP A 177 6.56 9.88 1.71
CA ASP A 177 7.40 11.06 1.95
C ASP A 177 8.87 10.72 2.23
N VAL A 178 9.17 9.43 2.46
CA VAL A 178 10.52 8.93 2.77
C VAL A 178 11.11 8.20 1.58
N VAL A 179 12.08 8.83 0.91
CA VAL A 179 12.81 8.18 -0.18
C VAL A 179 13.87 7.23 0.40
N TYR A 180 13.64 5.94 0.21
CA TYR A 180 14.57 4.89 0.62
C TYR A 180 14.69 3.80 -0.46
N PRO A 181 15.92 3.43 -0.86
CA PRO A 181 17.20 4.05 -0.50
C PRO A 181 17.37 5.44 -1.18
N LYS A 182 18.19 6.32 -0.58
CA LYS A 182 18.36 7.71 -1.06
C LYS A 182 18.90 7.79 -2.50
N GLU A 183 19.72 6.83 -2.92
CA GLU A 183 20.25 6.73 -4.28
C GLU A 183 19.17 6.50 -5.34
N ASN A 184 18.00 6.00 -4.96
CA ASN A 184 16.87 5.75 -5.86
C ASN A 184 15.92 6.96 -6.01
N ARG A 185 16.32 8.16 -5.56
CA ARG A 185 15.46 9.35 -5.60
C ARG A 185 14.88 9.63 -6.99
N TYR A 186 15.70 9.57 -8.02
CA TYR A 186 15.22 9.81 -9.39
C TYR A 186 14.33 8.66 -9.87
N LEU A 187 14.69 7.41 -9.57
CA LEU A 187 13.87 6.25 -9.89
C LEU A 187 12.51 6.31 -9.20
N TYR A 188 12.46 6.83 -7.97
CA TYR A 188 11.22 7.04 -7.23
C TYR A 188 10.27 8.00 -7.97
N GLU A 189 10.79 9.11 -8.51
CA GLU A 189 10.02 10.07 -9.31
C GLU A 189 9.56 9.45 -10.64
N ASP A 190 10.47 8.74 -11.33
CA ASP A 190 10.19 8.13 -12.62
C ASP A 190 9.12 7.03 -12.51
N VAL A 191 9.15 6.22 -11.45
CA VAL A 191 8.15 5.18 -11.18
C VAL A 191 6.77 5.83 -10.95
N ALA A 192 6.69 6.86 -10.12
CA ALA A 192 5.43 7.56 -9.86
C ALA A 192 4.88 8.29 -11.11
N ALA A 193 5.74 8.70 -12.02
CA ALA A 193 5.34 9.33 -13.29
C ALA A 193 4.83 8.31 -14.34
N ALA A 194 5.33 7.06 -14.30
CA ALA A 194 4.98 5.99 -15.23
C ALA A 194 3.90 5.02 -14.69
N GLY A 195 3.48 5.21 -13.45
CA GLY A 195 2.52 4.32 -12.76
C GLY A 195 2.32 4.78 -11.31
N ALA A 196 2.66 3.92 -10.34
CA ALA A 196 2.46 4.22 -8.92
C ALA A 196 3.59 3.71 -8.03
#